data_348b22de857f8d7c5e1fe5eb4845affb
#
_entry.id   348b22de857f8d7c5e1fe5eb4845affb
#
_cell.length_a   1.000
_cell.length_b   1.000
_cell.length_c   1.000
_cell.angle_alpha   90.00
_cell.angle_beta   90.00
_cell.angle_gamma   90.00
#
_symmetry.space_group_name_H-M   'P 1'
#
loop_
_entity.id
_entity.type
_entity.pdbx_description
1 polymer ?
#
loop_
_entity_poly.entity_id
_entity_poly.type
_entity_poly.pdbx_seq_one_letter_code
_entity_poly.pdbx_strand_id
1 'polypeptide(L)'
;MIAMAALAIAWANIAASWAARGRTFDSVDATPPSEVGLVFGTSDRTKGRENLYFKHRVEAAAALWKAGKIRTLIVSGDNRAHDYNEPEKMKRALVRLGVPAQHIVCDYAGLRTLDSVVRAKKIFGLNSILFISQR
;
A
#
# COMPACT_ATOMS: atom_id res chain seq x y z
N MET A 1 2.03 -31.15 20.51
CA MET A 1 2.69 -30.28 19.52
C MET A 1 1.68 -29.53 18.65
N ILE A 2 0.73 -30.22 18.00
CA ILE A 2 -0.29 -29.54 17.12
C ILE A 2 -1.15 -28.53 17.88
N ALA A 3 -1.61 -28.84 19.09
CA ALA A 3 -2.42 -27.93 19.91
C ALA A 3 -1.66 -26.63 20.30
N MET A 4 -0.37 -26.74 20.62
CA MET A 4 0.45 -25.55 20.93
C MET A 4 0.65 -24.66 19.70
N ALA A 5 0.85 -25.23 18.52
CA ALA A 5 0.94 -24.48 17.27
C ALA A 5 -0.38 -23.75 16.95
N ALA A 6 -1.51 -24.43 17.13
CA ALA A 6 -2.83 -23.84 16.92
C ALA A 6 -3.10 -22.67 17.89
N LEU A 7 -2.74 -22.82 19.17
CA LEU A 7 -2.86 -21.75 20.15
C LEU A 7 -1.95 -20.55 19.83
N ALA A 8 -0.72 -20.80 19.39
CA ALA A 8 0.20 -19.71 18.99
C ALA A 8 -0.33 -18.95 17.77
N ILE A 9 -0.88 -19.62 16.78
CA ILE A 9 -1.50 -18.99 15.60
C ILE A 9 -2.73 -18.19 16.01
N ALA A 10 -3.60 -18.75 16.85
CA ALA A 10 -4.78 -18.05 17.34
C ALA A 10 -4.40 -16.78 18.13
N TRP A 11 -3.41 -16.87 19.01
CA TRP A 11 -2.90 -15.75 19.78
C TRP A 11 -2.30 -14.66 18.87
N ALA A 12 -1.49 -15.05 17.87
CA ALA A 12 -0.91 -14.11 16.91
C ALA A 12 -2.00 -13.37 16.10
N ASN A 13 -3.05 -14.06 15.67
CA ASN A 13 -4.19 -13.44 14.98
C ASN A 13 -4.95 -12.47 15.89
N ILE A 14 -5.19 -12.84 17.14
CA ILE A 14 -5.84 -11.96 18.13
C ILE A 14 -4.98 -10.73 18.38
N ALA A 15 -3.69 -10.89 18.61
CA ALA A 15 -2.76 -9.80 18.86
C ALA A 15 -2.69 -8.83 17.66
N ALA A 16 -2.61 -9.36 16.44
CA ALA A 16 -2.62 -8.55 15.21
C ALA A 16 -3.95 -7.78 15.05
N SER A 17 -5.08 -8.44 15.29
CA SER A 17 -6.40 -7.79 15.22
C SER A 17 -6.57 -6.70 16.28
N TRP A 18 -6.04 -6.91 17.47
CA TRP A 18 -6.04 -5.90 18.53
C TRP A 18 -5.16 -4.71 18.18
N ALA A 19 -3.96 -4.94 17.65
CA ALA A 19 -3.05 -3.88 17.22
C ALA A 19 -3.62 -3.05 16.06
N ALA A 20 -4.45 -3.63 15.22
CA ALA A 20 -5.12 -2.96 14.10
C ALA A 20 -6.39 -2.19 14.48
N ARG A 21 -6.94 -2.39 15.70
CA ARG A 21 -8.18 -1.73 16.13
C ARG A 21 -8.04 -0.21 16.11
N GLY A 22 -9.01 0.47 15.48
CA GLY A 22 -9.02 1.92 15.33
C GLY A 22 -7.95 2.47 14.36
N ARG A 23 -7.25 1.57 13.64
CA ARG A 23 -6.21 1.94 12.66
C ARG A 23 -6.51 1.43 11.24
N THR A 24 -7.67 0.83 11.03
CA THR A 24 -8.16 0.38 9.73
C THR A 24 -9.42 1.14 9.37
N PHE A 25 -9.48 1.64 8.14
CA PHE A 25 -10.54 2.51 7.65
C PHE A 25 -11.03 1.96 6.31
N ASP A 26 -12.36 1.91 6.12
CA ASP A 26 -12.98 1.32 4.93
C ASP A 26 -13.57 2.39 3.99
N SER A 27 -13.45 3.68 4.35
CA SER A 27 -13.90 4.78 3.52
C SER A 27 -12.92 5.96 3.57
N VAL A 28 -12.97 6.78 2.53
CA VAL A 28 -12.17 8.01 2.45
C VAL A 28 -12.53 8.97 3.59
N ASP A 29 -13.81 9.11 3.90
CA ASP A 29 -14.27 10.05 4.93
C ASP A 29 -13.81 9.65 6.33
N ALA A 30 -13.84 8.36 6.65
CA ALA A 30 -13.40 7.84 7.93
C ALA A 30 -11.87 7.85 8.10
N THR A 31 -11.12 7.97 7.00
CA THR A 31 -9.65 7.96 7.04
C THR A 31 -9.10 9.28 7.57
N PRO A 32 -8.26 9.27 8.64
CA PRO A 32 -7.62 10.48 9.12
C PRO A 32 -6.61 11.03 8.10
N PRO A 33 -6.36 12.35 8.09
CA PRO A 33 -5.32 12.94 7.26
C PRO A 33 -3.93 12.37 7.59
N SER A 34 -3.10 12.22 6.56
CA SER A 34 -1.70 11.80 6.66
C SER A 34 -0.86 12.57 5.64
N GLU A 35 0.37 12.91 6.00
CA GLU A 35 1.30 13.54 5.05
C GLU A 35 1.62 12.59 3.89
N VAL A 36 1.79 11.31 4.20
CA VAL A 36 2.23 10.30 3.23
C VAL A 36 1.31 9.09 3.25
N GLY A 37 0.89 8.66 2.06
CA GLY A 37 0.25 7.38 1.82
C GLY A 37 1.19 6.44 1.08
N LEU A 38 1.30 5.18 1.50
CA LEU A 38 2.07 4.15 0.82
C LEU A 38 1.13 3.13 0.20
N VAL A 39 1.25 2.95 -1.11
CA VAL A 39 0.53 1.95 -1.89
C VAL A 39 1.44 0.76 -2.12
N PHE A 40 1.02 -0.42 -1.65
CA PHE A 40 1.75 -1.65 -1.90
C PHE A 40 1.61 -2.10 -3.36
N GLY A 41 2.73 -2.50 -3.95
CA GLY A 41 2.82 -3.00 -5.30
C GLY A 41 2.03 -4.28 -5.52
N THR A 42 1.57 -4.42 -6.74
CA THR A 42 0.99 -5.64 -7.29
C THR A 42 0.97 -5.53 -8.80
N SER A 43 0.99 -6.65 -9.50
CA SER A 43 0.91 -6.67 -10.96
C SER A 43 -0.40 -6.03 -11.45
N ASP A 44 -0.33 -5.25 -12.51
CA ASP A 44 -1.51 -4.67 -13.19
C ASP A 44 -2.37 -5.72 -13.90
N ARG A 45 -1.78 -6.89 -14.20
CA ARG A 45 -2.46 -8.01 -14.86
C ARG A 45 -2.20 -9.33 -14.15
N THR A 46 -3.23 -10.18 -14.14
CA THR A 46 -3.14 -11.57 -13.66
C THR A 46 -3.78 -12.47 -14.70
N LYS A 47 -3.02 -13.45 -15.22
CA LYS A 47 -3.49 -14.38 -16.26
C LYS A 47 -4.09 -13.66 -17.49
N GLY A 48 -3.45 -12.57 -17.93
CA GLY A 48 -3.90 -11.78 -19.07
C GLY A 48 -5.11 -10.87 -18.84
N ARG A 49 -5.72 -10.91 -17.66
CA ARG A 49 -6.87 -10.07 -17.26
C ARG A 49 -6.40 -8.92 -16.36
N GLU A 50 -7.22 -7.86 -16.30
CA GLU A 50 -7.01 -6.77 -15.34
C GLU A 50 -6.97 -7.31 -13.92
N ASN A 51 -5.99 -6.88 -13.14
CA ASN A 51 -5.90 -7.24 -11.73
C ASN A 51 -6.71 -6.23 -10.89
N LEU A 52 -7.83 -6.69 -10.36
CA LEU A 52 -8.71 -5.85 -9.52
C LEU A 52 -8.00 -5.33 -8.27
N TYR A 53 -7.03 -6.07 -7.74
CA TYR A 53 -6.21 -5.60 -6.60
C TYR A 53 -5.40 -4.36 -6.97
N PHE A 54 -4.80 -4.34 -8.16
CA PHE A 54 -4.12 -3.17 -8.68
C PHE A 54 -5.08 -1.99 -8.83
N LYS A 55 -6.18 -2.23 -9.52
CA LYS A 55 -7.20 -1.21 -9.81
C LYS A 55 -7.71 -0.56 -8.53
N HIS A 56 -8.21 -1.35 -7.59
CA HIS A 56 -8.79 -0.81 -6.36
C HIS A 56 -7.77 -0.07 -5.47
N ARG A 57 -6.51 -0.53 -5.40
CA ARG A 57 -5.46 0.20 -4.67
C ARG A 57 -5.20 1.58 -5.26
N VAL A 58 -5.06 1.64 -6.58
CA VAL A 58 -4.77 2.89 -7.29
C VAL A 58 -5.96 3.84 -7.21
N GLU A 59 -7.19 3.35 -7.36
CA GLU A 59 -8.42 4.14 -7.20
C GLU A 59 -8.56 4.70 -5.77
N ALA A 60 -8.34 3.88 -4.74
CA ALA A 60 -8.40 4.31 -3.35
C ALA A 60 -7.33 5.38 -3.05
N ALA A 61 -6.11 5.19 -3.53
CA ALA A 61 -5.03 6.16 -3.36
C ALA A 61 -5.35 7.50 -4.03
N ALA A 62 -5.88 7.48 -5.25
CA ALA A 62 -6.30 8.68 -5.97
C ALA A 62 -7.46 9.39 -5.26
N ALA A 63 -8.44 8.64 -4.73
CA ALA A 63 -9.56 9.19 -3.98
C ALA A 63 -9.11 9.88 -2.69
N LEU A 64 -8.20 9.25 -1.93
CA LEU A 64 -7.63 9.83 -0.72
C LEU A 64 -6.83 11.11 -1.00
N TRP A 65 -6.06 11.12 -2.08
CA TRP A 65 -5.33 12.32 -2.50
C TRP A 65 -6.28 13.45 -2.90
N LYS A 66 -7.30 13.18 -3.72
CA LYS A 66 -8.31 14.16 -4.15
C LYS A 66 -9.11 14.75 -2.99
N ALA A 67 -9.38 13.94 -1.98
CA ALA A 67 -10.05 14.36 -0.75
C ALA A 67 -9.13 15.15 0.21
N GLY A 68 -7.86 15.40 -0.17
CA GLY A 68 -6.89 16.09 0.69
C GLY A 68 -6.45 15.30 1.93
N LYS A 69 -6.75 14.00 1.97
CA LYS A 69 -6.35 13.12 3.08
C LYS A 69 -4.87 12.75 3.04
N ILE A 70 -4.24 12.84 1.86
CA ILE A 70 -2.83 12.52 1.63
C ILE A 70 -2.22 13.61 0.75
N ARG A 71 -1.00 14.04 1.06
CA ARG A 71 -0.25 15.02 0.26
C ARG A 71 0.71 14.37 -0.73
N THR A 72 1.39 13.31 -0.30
CA THR A 72 2.37 12.59 -1.11
C THR A 72 2.04 11.09 -1.10
N LEU A 73 2.14 10.46 -2.26
CA LEU A 73 1.99 9.02 -2.42
C LEU A 73 3.34 8.37 -2.68
N ILE A 74 3.67 7.34 -1.93
CA ILE A 74 4.76 6.41 -2.23
C ILE A 74 4.14 5.17 -2.85
N VAL A 75 4.58 4.82 -4.06
CA VAL A 75 4.21 3.56 -4.71
C VAL A 75 5.39 2.61 -4.62
N SER A 76 5.25 1.56 -3.81
CA SER A 76 6.36 0.66 -3.47
C SER A 76 6.10 -0.73 -4.03
N GLY A 77 7.02 -1.26 -4.82
CA GLY A 77 6.86 -2.53 -5.48
C GLY A 77 8.12 -3.09 -6.12
N ASP A 78 7.97 -4.19 -6.84
CA ASP A 78 9.06 -4.91 -7.50
C ASP A 78 9.43 -4.29 -8.86
N ASN A 79 10.74 -4.21 -9.12
CA ASN A 79 11.32 -3.74 -10.38
C ASN A 79 12.49 -4.63 -10.84
N ARG A 80 12.52 -5.91 -10.46
CA ARG A 80 13.66 -6.79 -10.75
C ARG A 80 13.70 -7.34 -12.17
N ALA A 81 12.61 -7.32 -12.92
CA ALA A 81 12.55 -7.76 -14.29
C ALA A 81 12.36 -6.57 -15.24
N HIS A 82 13.01 -6.63 -16.41
CA HIS A 82 13.05 -5.53 -17.39
C HIS A 82 11.65 -5.05 -17.80
N ASP A 83 10.68 -5.99 -17.91
CA ASP A 83 9.29 -5.69 -18.30
C ASP A 83 8.34 -5.61 -17.10
N TYR A 84 8.85 -5.72 -15.88
CA TYR A 84 8.07 -5.76 -14.66
C TYR A 84 8.47 -4.65 -13.71
N ASN A 85 7.79 -3.51 -13.83
CA ASN A 85 8.00 -2.32 -13.00
C ASN A 85 6.67 -1.89 -12.40
N GLU A 86 6.36 -2.42 -11.21
CA GLU A 86 5.12 -2.13 -10.51
C GLU A 86 4.99 -0.64 -10.12
N PRO A 87 6.02 0.01 -9.51
CA PRO A 87 5.93 1.42 -9.15
C PRO A 87 5.61 2.33 -10.33
N GLU A 88 6.25 2.13 -11.48
CA GLU A 88 5.98 2.94 -12.68
C GLU A 88 4.57 2.72 -13.24
N LYS A 89 4.06 1.49 -13.20
CA LYS A 89 2.70 1.19 -13.62
C LYS A 89 1.67 1.86 -12.71
N MET A 90 1.89 1.80 -11.39
CA MET A 90 1.04 2.49 -10.41
C MET A 90 1.09 4.01 -10.58
N LYS A 91 2.29 4.58 -10.73
CA LYS A 91 2.46 6.02 -10.97
C LYS A 91 1.69 6.48 -12.21
N ARG A 92 1.85 5.78 -13.35
CA ARG A 92 1.10 6.10 -14.57
C ARG A 92 -0.41 6.00 -14.38
N ALA A 93 -0.88 5.01 -13.63
CA ALA A 93 -2.30 4.85 -13.35
C ALA A 93 -2.83 5.98 -12.45
N LEU A 94 -2.11 6.38 -11.41
CA LEU A 94 -2.44 7.51 -10.55
C LEU A 94 -2.48 8.83 -11.31
N VAL A 95 -1.51 9.07 -12.21
CA VAL A 95 -1.48 10.26 -13.06
C VAL A 95 -2.72 10.30 -13.97
N ARG A 96 -3.12 9.19 -14.58
CA ARG A 96 -4.37 9.11 -15.36
C ARG A 96 -5.62 9.41 -14.52
N LEU A 97 -5.58 9.10 -13.23
CA LEU A 97 -6.65 9.45 -12.28
C LEU A 97 -6.56 10.88 -11.74
N GLY A 98 -5.63 11.68 -12.23
CA GLY A 98 -5.51 13.11 -11.90
C GLY A 98 -4.62 13.45 -10.72
N VAL A 99 -3.80 12.51 -10.21
CA VAL A 99 -2.77 12.81 -9.22
C VAL A 99 -1.54 13.36 -9.95
N PRO A 100 -1.05 14.58 -9.65
CA PRO A 100 0.13 15.13 -10.32
C PRO A 100 1.38 14.28 -10.02
N ALA A 101 2.21 14.06 -11.05
CA ALA A 101 3.40 13.20 -10.96
C ALA A 101 4.39 13.63 -9.87
N GLN A 102 4.45 14.92 -9.54
CA GLN A 102 5.30 15.48 -8.49
C GLN A 102 4.91 15.06 -7.07
N HIS A 103 3.68 14.60 -6.88
CA HIS A 103 3.17 14.07 -5.60
C HIS A 103 3.29 12.55 -5.50
N ILE A 104 3.98 11.89 -6.45
CA ILE A 104 4.13 10.43 -6.49
C ILE A 104 5.62 10.08 -6.50
N VAL A 105 6.06 9.40 -5.46
CA VAL A 105 7.42 8.88 -5.30
C VAL A 105 7.41 7.38 -5.58
N CYS A 106 8.32 6.89 -6.44
CA CYS A 106 8.46 5.47 -6.71
C CYS A 106 9.52 4.86 -5.80
N ASP A 107 9.18 3.79 -5.11
CA ASP A 107 10.08 2.92 -4.38
C ASP A 107 10.22 1.57 -5.10
N TYR A 108 11.36 1.35 -5.71
CA TYR A 108 11.63 0.20 -6.58
C TYR A 108 12.17 -1.03 -5.85
N ALA A 109 12.27 -0.99 -4.54
CA ALA A 109 12.84 -2.07 -3.73
C ALA A 109 11.86 -2.63 -2.68
N GLY A 110 10.57 -2.38 -2.86
CA GLY A 110 9.50 -2.97 -2.05
C GLY A 110 9.12 -4.36 -2.53
N LEU A 111 10.04 -5.33 -2.39
CA LEU A 111 9.85 -6.70 -2.90
C LEU A 111 8.81 -7.49 -2.11
N ARG A 112 8.65 -7.17 -0.83
CA ARG A 112 7.65 -7.74 0.09
C ARG A 112 7.03 -6.61 0.90
N THR A 113 5.83 -6.82 1.43
CA THR A 113 5.14 -5.86 2.29
C THR A 113 6.02 -5.36 3.44
N LEU A 114 6.76 -6.26 4.09
CA LEU A 114 7.66 -5.89 5.18
C LEU A 114 8.80 -4.99 4.71
N ASP A 115 9.35 -5.24 3.52
CA ASP A 115 10.42 -4.41 2.96
C ASP A 115 9.92 -2.97 2.75
N SER A 116 8.73 -2.80 2.18
CA SER A 116 8.10 -1.49 1.99
C SER A 116 7.89 -0.74 3.32
N VAL A 117 7.42 -1.43 4.36
CA VAL A 117 7.21 -0.85 5.70
C VAL A 117 8.54 -0.43 6.34
N VAL A 118 9.56 -1.30 6.30
CA VAL A 118 10.89 -1.00 6.84
C VAL A 118 11.53 0.16 6.10
N ARG A 119 11.42 0.20 4.78
CA ARG A 119 11.95 1.27 3.93
C ARG A 119 11.24 2.59 4.16
N ALA A 120 9.92 2.59 4.39
CA ALA A 120 9.17 3.78 4.77
C ALA A 120 9.83 4.50 5.96
N LYS A 121 10.26 3.76 6.97
CA LYS A 121 10.95 4.32 8.13
C LYS A 121 12.44 4.60 7.88
N LYS A 122 13.19 3.61 7.39
CA LYS A 122 14.66 3.68 7.33
C LYS A 122 15.21 4.51 6.16
N ILE A 123 14.50 4.52 5.03
CA ILE A 123 14.94 5.20 3.81
C ILE A 123 14.25 6.55 3.66
N PHE A 124 12.91 6.58 3.87
CA PHE A 124 12.12 7.79 3.72
C PHE A 124 11.94 8.59 5.03
N GLY A 125 12.43 8.09 6.16
CA GLY A 125 12.41 8.78 7.46
C GLY A 125 11.02 8.98 8.06
N LEU A 126 10.03 8.21 7.61
CA LEU A 126 8.63 8.39 8.00
C LEU A 126 8.32 7.72 9.33
N ASN A 127 7.77 8.48 10.28
CA ASN A 127 7.30 7.97 11.58
C ASN A 127 5.79 7.69 11.59
N SER A 128 5.05 8.29 10.68
CA SER A 128 3.61 8.07 10.50
C SER A 128 3.31 7.97 9.02
N ILE A 129 2.51 7.00 8.63
CA ILE A 129 2.18 6.73 7.24
C ILE A 129 0.83 6.02 7.16
N LEU A 130 0.06 6.33 6.12
CA LEU A 130 -1.17 5.63 5.79
C LEU A 130 -0.87 4.54 4.76
N PHE A 131 -1.05 3.29 5.14
CA PHE A 131 -0.93 2.16 4.21
C PHE A 131 -2.22 1.98 3.43
N ILE A 132 -2.10 1.85 2.11
CA ILE A 132 -3.23 1.67 1.19
C ILE A 132 -3.14 0.27 0.60
N SER A 133 -4.11 -0.56 0.98
CA SER A 133 -4.26 -1.94 0.53
C SER A 133 -5.75 -2.28 0.48
N GLN A 134 -6.09 -3.50 0.08
CA GLN A 134 -7.45 -4.05 0.20
C GLN A 134 -7.42 -5.22 1.19
N ARG A 135 -8.60 -5.54 1.70
CA ARG A 135 -8.85 -6.75 2.49
C ARG A 135 -8.93 -7.98 1.62
#